data_57bd84c44f4bc16c06fd7e13377aab35
#
_entry.id   57bd84c44f4bc16c06fd7e13377aab35
#
_cell.length_a   1.000
_cell.length_b   1.000
_cell.length_c   1.000
_cell.angle_alpha   90.00
_cell.angle_beta   90.00
_cell.angle_gamma   90.00
#
_symmetry.space_group_name_H-M   'P 1'
#
loop_
_entity.id
_entity.type
_entity.pdbx_description
1 polymer ?
#
loop_
_entity_poly.entity_id
_entity_poly.type
_entity_poly.pdbx_seq_one_letter_code
_entity_poly.pdbx_strand_id
1 'polypeptide(L)'
;LSRDAFRHPPEPTPATQALSARIIELAQIRRRFGYRRLHDLLRPEFPDVNHKKVYRLYSEASLAVRRRKKVKRPPLERQPLAIAKAPNQVWRMDFVSDALANARRLKCLTVADDFTHECVDITVDHGIGGAYVVRVLDQAACFRGYPRAVRTDNGPEFTSRAFIAWTQRHGIEHLLIEPGKPMQNGYIESFNGKFRDECLNEHRFTSLTQARQVIAEWRRDYNEVRPHSSCGRIPPAQFAANHRAQQATNTVTFNPGLYQ
;
A
#
# COMPACT_ATOMS: atom_id res chain seq x y z
N LEU A 1 41.94 1.70 -13.00
CA LEU A 1 41.44 1.80 -14.39
C LEU A 1 42.63 2.22 -15.27
N SER A 2 42.89 1.49 -16.36
CA SER A 2 43.91 1.87 -17.30
C SER A 2 43.49 3.16 -18.04
N ARG A 3 44.47 3.95 -18.55
CA ARG A 3 44.20 5.14 -19.35
C ARG A 3 43.35 4.81 -20.61
N ASP A 4 43.49 3.61 -21.10
CA ASP A 4 42.76 3.11 -22.26
C ASP A 4 41.27 2.86 -21.93
N ALA A 5 40.97 2.21 -20.80
CA ALA A 5 39.59 2.00 -20.34
C ALA A 5 38.85 3.31 -19.99
N PHE A 6 39.60 4.41 -19.73
CA PHE A 6 39.01 5.72 -19.52
C PHE A 6 38.69 6.41 -20.85
N ARG A 7 39.57 6.24 -21.86
CA ARG A 7 39.41 6.83 -23.21
C ARG A 7 38.40 6.08 -24.09
N HIS A 8 38.29 4.77 -23.87
CA HIS A 8 37.42 3.87 -24.60
C HIS A 8 36.56 3.07 -23.61
N PRO A 9 35.52 3.70 -23.03
CA PRO A 9 34.63 2.95 -22.17
C PRO A 9 33.98 1.81 -22.97
N PRO A 10 33.92 0.59 -22.45
CA PRO A 10 33.34 -0.54 -23.17
C PRO A 10 31.87 -0.26 -23.51
N GLU A 11 31.51 -0.50 -24.76
CA GLU A 11 30.12 -0.37 -25.20
C GLU A 11 29.19 -1.30 -24.36
N PRO A 12 28.02 -0.82 -23.98
CA PRO A 12 27.09 -1.64 -23.23
C PRO A 12 26.62 -2.82 -24.10
N THR A 13 26.66 -4.01 -23.53
CA THR A 13 26.13 -5.22 -24.19
C THR A 13 24.65 -5.06 -24.55
N PRO A 14 24.13 -5.78 -25.59
CA PRO A 14 22.71 -5.72 -25.96
C PRO A 14 21.77 -6.01 -24.77
N ALA A 15 22.11 -6.95 -23.91
CA ALA A 15 21.37 -7.25 -22.68
C ALA A 15 21.38 -6.07 -21.69
N THR A 16 22.46 -5.29 -21.63
CA THR A 16 22.52 -4.10 -20.77
C THR A 16 21.71 -2.94 -21.36
N GLN A 17 21.70 -2.81 -22.68
CA GLN A 17 20.87 -1.82 -23.38
C GLN A 17 19.39 -2.12 -23.20
N ALA A 18 18.95 -3.38 -23.37
CA ALA A 18 17.58 -3.81 -23.13
C ALA A 18 17.13 -3.56 -21.68
N LEU A 19 17.96 -3.91 -20.71
CA LEU A 19 17.70 -3.63 -19.30
C LEU A 19 17.58 -2.11 -19.03
N SER A 20 18.47 -1.29 -19.60
CA SER A 20 18.42 0.17 -19.44
C SER A 20 17.14 0.76 -20.01
N ALA A 21 16.76 0.36 -21.23
CA ALA A 21 15.51 0.79 -21.86
C ALA A 21 14.30 0.43 -20.99
N ARG A 22 14.25 -0.79 -20.45
CA ARG A 22 13.16 -1.23 -19.58
C ARG A 22 13.12 -0.48 -18.25
N ILE A 23 14.27 -0.16 -17.66
CA ILE A 23 14.35 0.69 -16.47
C ILE A 23 13.75 2.08 -16.74
N ILE A 24 14.09 2.70 -17.87
CA ILE A 24 13.59 4.02 -18.26
C ILE A 24 12.06 3.97 -18.44
N GLU A 25 11.56 3.00 -19.20
CA GLU A 25 10.14 2.81 -19.43
C GLU A 25 9.36 2.67 -18.11
N LEU A 26 9.78 1.75 -17.24
CA LEU A 26 9.16 1.56 -15.93
C LEU A 26 9.22 2.81 -15.04
N ALA A 27 10.33 3.56 -15.09
CA ALA A 27 10.46 4.80 -14.33
C ALA A 27 9.54 5.92 -14.85
N GLN A 28 9.26 5.96 -16.15
CA GLN A 28 8.30 6.90 -16.75
C GLN A 28 6.87 6.59 -16.34
N ILE A 29 6.49 5.30 -16.32
CA ILE A 29 5.17 4.84 -15.85
C ILE A 29 5.03 5.01 -14.33
N ARG A 30 6.10 4.74 -13.57
CA ARG A 30 6.16 4.71 -12.11
C ARG A 30 7.03 5.83 -11.54
N ARG A 31 6.68 7.07 -11.81
CA ARG A 31 7.50 8.26 -11.49
C ARG A 31 7.93 8.38 -10.03
N ARG A 32 7.19 7.74 -9.10
CA ARG A 32 7.47 7.74 -7.66
C ARG A 32 8.23 6.51 -7.18
N PHE A 33 8.59 5.59 -8.08
CA PHE A 33 9.34 4.40 -7.72
C PHE A 33 10.85 4.67 -7.76
N GLY A 34 11.53 4.39 -6.64
CA GLY A 34 12.98 4.34 -6.63
C GLY A 34 13.49 3.00 -7.18
N TYR A 35 14.79 2.95 -7.53
CA TYR A 35 15.45 1.81 -8.17
C TYR A 35 15.18 0.43 -7.53
N ARG A 36 14.97 0.35 -6.20
CA ARG A 36 14.68 -0.93 -5.53
C ARG A 36 13.33 -1.52 -5.93
N ARG A 37 12.29 -0.68 -6.04
CA ARG A 37 10.98 -1.15 -6.53
C ARG A 37 11.00 -1.46 -8.02
N LEU A 38 11.73 -0.66 -8.81
CA LEU A 38 11.93 -0.97 -10.22
C LEU A 38 12.66 -2.30 -10.37
N HIS A 39 13.68 -2.57 -9.56
CA HIS A 39 14.36 -3.86 -9.54
C HIS A 39 13.38 -5.01 -9.20
N ASP A 40 12.49 -4.84 -8.21
CA ASP A 40 11.51 -5.86 -7.86
C ASP A 40 10.53 -6.13 -9.03
N LEU A 41 10.14 -5.10 -9.80
CA LEU A 41 9.31 -5.23 -11.00
C LEU A 41 10.07 -5.86 -12.19
N LEU A 42 11.38 -5.69 -12.27
CA LEU A 42 12.21 -6.23 -13.35
C LEU A 42 12.52 -7.74 -13.15
N ARG A 43 12.44 -8.26 -11.94
CA ARG A 43 12.81 -9.65 -11.63
C ARG A 43 12.13 -10.72 -12.49
N PRO A 44 10.84 -10.61 -12.86
CA PRO A 44 10.21 -11.59 -13.76
C PRO A 44 10.84 -11.64 -15.16
N GLU A 45 11.31 -10.50 -15.68
CA GLU A 45 11.92 -10.38 -17.01
C GLU A 45 13.45 -10.58 -16.96
N PHE A 46 14.08 -10.19 -15.85
CA PHE A 46 15.53 -10.23 -15.63
C PHE A 46 15.85 -10.86 -14.26
N PRO A 47 15.67 -12.19 -14.09
CA PRO A 47 15.75 -12.84 -12.77
C PRO A 47 17.11 -12.69 -12.09
N ASP A 48 18.19 -12.69 -12.86
CA ASP A 48 19.59 -12.64 -12.37
C ASP A 48 20.14 -11.23 -12.21
N VAL A 49 19.33 -10.19 -12.47
CA VAL A 49 19.82 -8.82 -12.40
C VAL A 49 20.10 -8.40 -10.96
N ASN A 50 21.33 -7.93 -10.71
CA ASN A 50 21.69 -7.39 -9.41
C ASN A 50 21.14 -5.96 -9.24
N HIS A 51 20.54 -5.68 -8.07
CA HIS A 51 20.02 -4.36 -7.73
C HIS A 51 21.09 -3.24 -7.81
N LYS A 52 22.39 -3.56 -7.66
CA LYS A 52 23.50 -2.59 -7.85
C LYS A 52 23.63 -2.19 -9.31
N LYS A 53 23.43 -3.13 -10.26
CA LYS A 53 23.43 -2.84 -11.70
C LYS A 53 22.23 -1.96 -12.06
N VAL A 54 21.04 -2.27 -11.52
CA VAL A 54 19.85 -1.44 -11.70
C VAL A 54 20.05 -0.03 -11.13
N TYR A 55 20.66 0.09 -9.94
CA TYR A 55 20.97 1.40 -9.34
C TYR A 55 21.89 2.23 -10.22
N ARG A 56 22.95 1.62 -10.77
CA ARG A 56 23.90 2.31 -11.66
C ARG A 56 23.18 2.86 -12.91
N LEU A 57 22.47 1.99 -13.65
CA LEU A 57 21.76 2.39 -14.87
C LEU A 57 20.66 3.44 -14.59
N TYR A 58 19.94 3.28 -13.47
CA TYR A 58 18.94 4.25 -13.00
C TYR A 58 19.56 5.63 -12.72
N SER A 59 20.77 5.66 -12.14
CA SER A 59 21.48 6.90 -11.82
C SER A 59 22.09 7.52 -13.06
N GLU A 60 22.67 6.73 -13.99
CA GLU A 60 23.17 7.16 -15.29
C GLU A 60 22.07 7.82 -16.13
N ALA A 61 20.85 7.27 -16.09
CA ALA A 61 19.68 7.82 -16.77
C ALA A 61 19.01 9.00 -16.01
N SER A 62 19.61 9.51 -14.91
CA SER A 62 19.10 10.65 -14.13
C SER A 62 17.66 10.48 -13.61
N LEU A 63 17.22 9.25 -13.33
CA LEU A 63 15.86 8.92 -12.92
C LEU A 63 15.62 9.05 -11.39
N ALA A 64 16.60 9.57 -10.64
CA ALA A 64 16.55 9.61 -9.18
C ALA A 64 15.36 10.41 -8.64
N VAL A 65 14.46 9.75 -7.92
CA VAL A 65 13.32 10.40 -7.27
C VAL A 65 13.81 11.31 -6.15
N ARG A 66 13.43 12.58 -6.19
CA ARG A 66 13.77 13.55 -5.16
C ARG A 66 13.11 13.16 -3.83
N ARG A 67 13.90 12.88 -2.82
CA ARG A 67 13.42 12.55 -1.47
C ARG A 67 13.35 13.82 -0.61
N ARG A 68 12.25 13.99 0.14
CA ARG A 68 12.21 14.99 1.21
C ARG A 68 13.26 14.64 2.27
N LYS A 69 14.05 15.63 2.70
CA LYS A 69 14.97 15.44 3.82
C LYS A 69 14.14 15.12 5.07
N LYS A 70 14.48 14.01 5.73
CA LYS A 70 13.86 13.66 7.02
C LYS A 70 14.33 14.66 8.07
N VAL A 71 13.41 15.34 8.72
CA VAL A 71 13.70 16.10 9.92
C VAL A 71 14.00 15.09 11.04
N LYS A 72 15.15 15.20 11.67
CA LYS A 72 15.48 14.40 12.85
C LYS A 72 14.57 14.87 13.99
N ARG A 73 13.64 14.03 14.39
CA ARG A 73 12.82 14.25 15.60
C ARG A 73 13.48 13.49 16.76
N PRO A 74 13.41 13.99 18.00
CA PRO A 74 13.89 13.23 19.15
C PRO A 74 13.17 11.87 19.23
N PRO A 75 13.84 10.82 19.70
CA PRO A 75 13.23 9.51 19.86
C PRO A 75 12.13 9.60 20.92
N LEU A 76 10.88 9.40 20.52
CA LEU A 76 9.77 9.17 21.43
C LEU A 76 9.77 7.69 21.83
N GLU A 77 9.46 7.43 23.09
CA GLU A 77 9.32 6.06 23.60
C GLU A 77 8.28 5.31 22.79
N ARG A 78 8.70 4.21 22.17
CA ARG A 78 7.86 3.41 21.27
C ARG A 78 7.17 2.33 22.11
N GLN A 79 5.90 2.49 22.39
CA GLN A 79 5.09 1.37 22.84
C GLN A 79 4.79 0.46 21.64
N PRO A 80 5.20 -0.82 21.68
CA PRO A 80 4.90 -1.75 20.60
C PRO A 80 3.37 -1.91 20.48
N LEU A 81 2.82 -1.61 19.32
CA LEU A 81 1.44 -1.96 19.02
C LEU A 81 1.34 -3.48 18.84
N ALA A 82 0.23 -4.07 19.27
CA ALA A 82 -0.06 -5.46 18.94
C ALA A 82 -0.08 -5.60 17.41
N ILE A 83 0.88 -6.39 16.90
CA ILE A 83 1.01 -6.65 15.47
C ILE A 83 -0.05 -7.68 15.09
N ALA A 84 -0.87 -7.39 14.08
CA ALA A 84 -1.80 -8.35 13.52
C ALA A 84 -1.02 -9.57 13.00
N LYS A 85 -1.53 -10.79 13.29
CA LYS A 85 -0.89 -12.06 12.95
C LYS A 85 -1.64 -12.83 11.86
N ALA A 86 -2.81 -12.36 11.46
CA ALA A 86 -3.67 -13.01 10.48
C ALA A 86 -4.48 -11.97 9.68
N PRO A 87 -4.91 -12.32 8.44
CA PRO A 87 -5.83 -11.51 7.67
C PRO A 87 -7.12 -11.21 8.43
N ASN A 88 -7.70 -10.05 8.21
CA ASN A 88 -8.93 -9.58 8.86
C ASN A 88 -8.87 -9.51 10.41
N GLN A 89 -7.67 -9.56 10.98
CA GLN A 89 -7.55 -9.36 12.43
C GLN A 89 -7.76 -7.90 12.81
N VAL A 90 -7.15 -6.96 12.08
CA VAL A 90 -7.34 -5.53 12.30
C VAL A 90 -7.42 -4.80 10.96
N TRP A 91 -8.50 -4.07 10.71
CA TRP A 91 -8.55 -3.10 9.64
C TRP A 91 -8.27 -1.71 10.19
N ARG A 92 -7.40 -0.97 9.50
CA ARG A 92 -7.10 0.44 9.81
C ARG A 92 -7.80 1.34 8.83
N MET A 93 -8.36 2.41 9.33
CA MET A 93 -9.12 3.38 8.53
C MET A 93 -8.68 4.80 8.83
N ASP A 94 -8.72 5.62 7.78
CA ASP A 94 -8.44 7.05 7.90
C ASP A 94 -9.07 7.79 6.71
N PHE A 95 -9.13 9.11 6.81
CA PHE A 95 -9.59 9.96 5.74
C PHE A 95 -8.46 10.75 5.08
N VAL A 96 -8.48 10.79 3.76
CA VAL A 96 -7.61 11.65 2.95
C VAL A 96 -8.47 12.65 2.20
N SER A 97 -8.14 13.93 2.31
CA SER A 97 -8.82 15.00 1.58
C SER A 97 -8.05 15.43 0.34
N ASP A 98 -8.78 15.72 -0.74
CA ASP A 98 -8.27 16.29 -1.98
C ASP A 98 -9.32 17.23 -2.58
N ALA A 99 -9.11 17.71 -3.81
CA ALA A 99 -10.07 18.57 -4.51
C ALA A 99 -10.11 18.27 -6.02
N LEU A 100 -11.27 18.46 -6.61
CA LEU A 100 -11.44 18.51 -8.06
C LEU A 100 -10.80 19.77 -8.65
N ALA A 101 -10.61 19.80 -9.96
CA ALA A 101 -10.07 20.94 -10.70
C ALA A 101 -10.88 22.25 -10.51
N ASN A 102 -12.16 22.13 -10.17
CA ASN A 102 -13.05 23.25 -9.84
C ASN A 102 -13.05 23.62 -8.34
N ALA A 103 -12.03 23.17 -7.59
CA ALA A 103 -11.85 23.37 -6.14
C ALA A 103 -12.94 22.70 -5.25
N ARG A 104 -13.84 21.89 -5.81
CA ARG A 104 -14.80 21.14 -5.02
C ARG A 104 -14.09 20.04 -4.25
N ARG A 105 -14.27 19.98 -2.94
CA ARG A 105 -13.57 19.03 -2.05
C ARG A 105 -13.95 17.58 -2.37
N LEU A 106 -12.94 16.71 -2.28
CA LEU A 106 -13.05 15.27 -2.27
C LEU A 106 -12.64 14.73 -0.90
N LYS A 107 -13.37 13.75 -0.41
CA LYS A 107 -13.05 12.98 0.79
C LYS A 107 -12.88 11.53 0.41
N CYS A 108 -11.74 10.94 0.76
CA CYS A 108 -11.43 9.54 0.49
C CYS A 108 -11.36 8.80 1.83
N LEU A 109 -12.24 7.82 2.03
CA LEU A 109 -12.10 6.85 3.12
C LEU A 109 -11.13 5.77 2.64
N THR A 110 -10.05 5.56 3.38
CA THR A 110 -9.09 4.48 3.13
C THR A 110 -9.23 3.40 4.18
N VAL A 111 -9.29 2.14 3.74
CA VAL A 111 -9.38 0.95 4.60
C VAL A 111 -8.27 -0.01 4.20
N ALA A 112 -7.43 -0.42 5.14
CA ALA A 112 -6.31 -1.33 4.88
C ALA A 112 -6.23 -2.42 5.96
N ASP A 113 -5.89 -3.65 5.53
CA ASP A 113 -5.64 -4.77 6.42
C ASP A 113 -4.21 -4.67 7.00
N ASP A 114 -4.11 -4.72 8.33
CA ASP A 114 -2.84 -4.50 9.05
C ASP A 114 -1.82 -5.64 8.85
N PHE A 115 -2.29 -6.84 8.56
CA PHE A 115 -1.46 -8.01 8.35
C PHE A 115 -1.05 -8.20 6.88
N THR A 116 -2.05 -8.25 5.98
CA THR A 116 -1.77 -8.51 4.55
C THR A 116 -1.25 -7.27 3.83
N HIS A 117 -1.41 -6.10 4.43
CA HIS A 117 -1.13 -4.80 3.82
C HIS A 117 -1.96 -4.51 2.56
N GLU A 118 -2.98 -5.30 2.29
CA GLU A 118 -3.93 -5.03 1.21
C GLU A 118 -4.75 -3.77 1.52
N CYS A 119 -4.95 -2.96 0.50
CA CYS A 119 -5.98 -1.93 0.52
C CYS A 119 -7.34 -2.60 0.36
N VAL A 120 -8.09 -2.69 1.44
CA VAL A 120 -9.42 -3.30 1.49
C VAL A 120 -10.40 -2.49 0.67
N ASP A 121 -10.42 -1.16 0.87
CA ASP A 121 -11.22 -0.24 0.06
C ASP A 121 -10.66 1.19 0.05
N ILE A 122 -11.00 1.94 -1.01
CA ILE A 122 -10.91 3.39 -1.07
C ILE A 122 -12.21 3.93 -1.65
N THR A 123 -13.04 4.46 -0.80
CA THR A 123 -14.29 5.11 -1.22
C THR A 123 -14.09 6.62 -1.35
N VAL A 124 -14.53 7.19 -2.48
CA VAL A 124 -14.36 8.62 -2.80
C VAL A 124 -15.70 9.29 -3.00
N ASP A 125 -15.93 10.38 -2.25
CA ASP A 125 -17.11 11.21 -2.39
C ASP A 125 -16.84 12.65 -1.93
N HIS A 126 -17.83 13.54 -2.10
CA HIS A 126 -17.78 14.90 -1.58
C HIS A 126 -17.99 14.97 -0.06
N GLY A 127 -18.77 14.02 0.48
CA GLY A 127 -19.04 13.86 1.89
C GLY A 127 -19.28 12.40 2.24
N ILE A 128 -18.59 11.92 3.28
CA ILE A 128 -18.71 10.55 3.80
C ILE A 128 -18.98 10.68 5.29
N GLY A 129 -20.20 10.39 5.71
CA GLY A 129 -20.60 10.34 7.12
C GLY A 129 -20.59 8.92 7.68
N GLY A 130 -20.83 8.75 8.98
CA GLY A 130 -20.73 7.45 9.66
C GLY A 130 -21.62 6.36 9.08
N ALA A 131 -22.87 6.65 8.69
CA ALA A 131 -23.74 5.68 8.02
C ALA A 131 -23.22 5.27 6.64
N TYR A 132 -22.51 6.15 5.94
CA TYR A 132 -21.86 5.81 4.67
C TYR A 132 -20.65 4.91 4.92
N VAL A 133 -19.83 5.20 5.93
CA VAL A 133 -18.71 4.34 6.34
C VAL A 133 -19.21 2.92 6.59
N VAL A 134 -20.28 2.75 7.35
CA VAL A 134 -20.87 1.43 7.64
C VAL A 134 -21.24 0.68 6.37
N ARG A 135 -21.91 1.32 5.40
CA ARG A 135 -22.25 0.67 4.11
C ARG A 135 -21.00 0.21 3.34
N VAL A 136 -19.95 1.00 3.34
CA VAL A 136 -18.67 0.65 2.70
C VAL A 136 -18.06 -0.58 3.36
N LEU A 137 -18.05 -0.62 4.68
CA LEU A 137 -17.49 -1.72 5.43
C LEU A 137 -18.31 -3.01 5.29
N ASP A 138 -19.63 -2.94 5.27
CA ASP A 138 -20.50 -4.09 4.99
C ASP A 138 -20.23 -4.63 3.58
N GLN A 139 -20.13 -3.75 2.58
CA GLN A 139 -19.79 -4.16 1.22
C GLN A 139 -18.42 -4.84 1.14
N ALA A 140 -17.41 -4.30 1.81
CA ALA A 140 -16.09 -4.92 1.87
C ALA A 140 -16.12 -6.28 2.58
N ALA A 141 -16.90 -6.39 3.66
CA ALA A 141 -17.05 -7.60 4.45
C ALA A 141 -17.77 -8.73 3.69
N CYS A 142 -18.66 -8.42 2.74
CA CYS A 142 -19.29 -9.43 1.88
C CYS A 142 -18.27 -10.28 1.11
N PHE A 143 -17.11 -9.74 0.77
CA PHE A 143 -16.07 -10.44 0.01
C PHE A 143 -14.95 -10.98 0.87
N ARG A 144 -14.67 -10.37 2.02
CA ARG A 144 -13.50 -10.68 2.85
C ARG A 144 -13.86 -11.26 4.22
N GLY A 145 -15.12 -11.18 4.65
CA GLY A 145 -15.55 -11.37 6.03
C GLY A 145 -15.27 -10.11 6.87
N TYR A 146 -15.92 -10.05 8.03
CA TYR A 146 -15.75 -8.96 8.98
C TYR A 146 -14.39 -9.04 9.68
N PRO A 147 -13.75 -7.90 9.99
CA PRO A 147 -12.54 -7.88 10.81
C PRO A 147 -12.87 -8.16 12.28
N ARG A 148 -11.89 -8.66 13.03
CA ARG A 148 -12.03 -8.80 14.50
C ARG A 148 -12.00 -7.45 15.21
N ALA A 149 -11.19 -6.52 14.68
CA ALA A 149 -11.08 -5.18 15.20
C ALA A 149 -10.94 -4.15 14.08
N VAL A 150 -11.35 -2.92 14.35
CA VAL A 150 -11.12 -1.75 13.50
C VAL A 150 -10.35 -0.70 14.27
N ARG A 151 -9.33 -0.09 13.66
CA ARG A 151 -8.57 0.99 14.27
C ARG A 151 -8.76 2.28 13.51
N THR A 152 -9.16 3.34 14.23
CA THR A 152 -9.48 4.66 13.68
C THR A 152 -8.97 5.77 14.58
N ASP A 153 -8.91 6.97 14.06
CA ASP A 153 -8.86 8.18 14.88
C ASP A 153 -10.22 8.47 15.54
N ASN A 154 -10.28 9.58 16.29
CA ASN A 154 -11.51 10.03 16.96
C ASN A 154 -12.40 10.90 16.06
N GLY A 155 -12.33 10.73 14.74
CA GLY A 155 -13.17 11.46 13.79
C GLY A 155 -14.67 11.27 14.05
N PRO A 156 -15.51 12.29 13.75
CA PRO A 156 -16.95 12.23 14.00
C PRO A 156 -17.64 11.12 13.21
N GLU A 157 -17.08 10.67 12.10
CA GLU A 157 -17.58 9.56 11.31
C GLU A 157 -17.46 8.22 12.05
N PHE A 158 -16.34 8.02 12.74
CA PHE A 158 -16.01 6.80 13.47
C PHE A 158 -16.57 6.77 14.89
N THR A 159 -16.89 7.93 15.45
CA THR A 159 -17.58 8.06 16.77
C THR A 159 -19.10 8.24 16.63
N SER A 160 -19.63 8.15 15.40
CA SER A 160 -21.05 8.25 15.13
C SER A 160 -21.84 7.09 15.70
N ARG A 161 -23.12 7.34 16.07
CA ARG A 161 -24.04 6.27 16.54
C ARG A 161 -24.15 5.10 15.57
N ALA A 162 -24.15 5.38 14.25
CA ALA A 162 -24.25 4.35 13.23
C ALA A 162 -23.03 3.42 13.25
N PHE A 163 -21.82 3.99 13.37
CA PHE A 163 -20.58 3.22 13.39
C PHE A 163 -20.44 2.40 14.68
N ILE A 164 -20.74 2.99 15.83
CA ILE A 164 -20.73 2.30 17.14
C ILE A 164 -21.73 1.14 17.15
N ALA A 165 -22.96 1.36 16.69
CA ALA A 165 -23.98 0.31 16.59
C ALA A 165 -23.56 -0.82 15.65
N TRP A 166 -22.84 -0.49 14.56
CA TRP A 166 -22.32 -1.48 13.61
C TRP A 166 -21.23 -2.34 14.25
N THR A 167 -20.25 -1.75 14.96
CA THR A 167 -19.21 -2.53 15.65
C THR A 167 -19.79 -3.47 16.69
N GLN A 168 -20.78 -3.00 17.47
CA GLN A 168 -21.47 -3.82 18.47
C GLN A 168 -22.26 -4.97 17.83
N ARG A 169 -23.02 -4.70 16.76
CA ARG A 169 -23.80 -5.71 16.03
C ARG A 169 -22.96 -6.86 15.52
N HIS A 170 -21.76 -6.57 15.03
CA HIS A 170 -20.87 -7.56 14.42
C HIS A 170 -19.80 -8.09 15.39
N GLY A 171 -19.81 -7.69 16.66
CA GLY A 171 -18.82 -8.08 17.66
C GLY A 171 -17.40 -7.62 17.31
N ILE A 172 -17.27 -6.46 16.64
CA ILE A 172 -16.00 -5.90 16.18
C ILE A 172 -15.45 -4.98 17.29
N GLU A 173 -14.22 -5.22 17.70
CA GLU A 173 -13.53 -4.36 18.65
C GLU A 173 -13.16 -3.02 17.99
N HIS A 174 -13.57 -1.89 18.58
CA HIS A 174 -13.21 -0.56 18.11
C HIS A 174 -12.01 -0.02 18.88
N LEU A 175 -10.86 0.00 18.22
CA LEU A 175 -9.58 0.47 18.75
C LEU A 175 -9.39 1.95 18.38
N LEU A 176 -9.74 2.85 19.28
CA LEU A 176 -9.49 4.28 19.11
C LEU A 176 -8.02 4.61 19.37
N ILE A 177 -7.45 5.47 18.52
CA ILE A 177 -6.10 5.98 18.69
C ILE A 177 -6.11 6.99 19.86
N GLU A 178 -5.21 6.82 20.79
CA GLU A 178 -5.08 7.72 21.93
C GLU A 178 -4.61 9.13 21.47
N PRO A 179 -5.24 10.19 22.00
CA PRO A 179 -4.78 11.56 21.74
C PRO A 179 -3.28 11.71 22.04
N GLY A 180 -2.54 12.31 21.14
CA GLY A 180 -1.10 12.55 21.30
C GLY A 180 -0.19 11.35 20.95
N LYS A 181 -0.74 10.20 20.54
CA LYS A 181 0.04 9.03 20.10
C LYS A 181 -0.12 8.74 18.59
N PRO A 182 0.32 9.65 17.69
CA PRO A 182 0.16 9.47 16.25
C PRO A 182 0.87 8.21 15.72
N MET A 183 1.87 7.71 16.44
CA MET A 183 2.55 6.46 16.06
C MET A 183 1.62 5.24 16.02
N GLN A 184 0.52 5.26 16.76
CA GLN A 184 -0.49 4.19 16.71
C GLN A 184 -1.19 4.12 15.34
N ASN A 185 -1.16 5.20 14.55
CA ASN A 185 -1.71 5.28 13.20
C ASN A 185 -0.66 5.20 12.08
N GLY A 186 0.62 5.06 12.42
CA GLY A 186 1.75 5.18 11.47
C GLY A 186 1.65 4.28 10.24
N TYR A 187 0.95 3.14 10.32
CA TYR A 187 0.74 2.28 9.16
C TYR A 187 -0.21 2.93 8.14
N ILE A 188 -1.42 3.36 8.57
CA ILE A 188 -2.38 3.96 7.64
C ILE A 188 -1.89 5.33 7.15
N GLU A 189 -1.15 6.09 7.98
CA GLU A 189 -0.49 7.32 7.55
C GLU A 189 0.55 7.05 6.44
N SER A 190 1.33 5.97 6.59
CA SER A 190 2.28 5.54 5.56
C SER A 190 1.57 5.09 4.28
N PHE A 191 0.42 4.41 4.39
CA PHE A 191 -0.42 4.04 3.25
C PHE A 191 -0.96 5.30 2.57
N ASN A 192 -1.56 6.22 3.33
CA ASN A 192 -2.11 7.47 2.82
C ASN A 192 -1.04 8.36 2.17
N GLY A 193 0.18 8.36 2.72
CA GLY A 193 1.33 9.01 2.09
C GLY A 193 1.65 8.46 0.70
N LYS A 194 1.60 7.13 0.51
CA LYS A 194 1.79 6.49 -0.80
C LYS A 194 0.63 6.78 -1.73
N PHE A 195 -0.60 6.68 -1.25
CA PHE A 195 -1.81 7.02 -2.00
C PHE A 195 -1.75 8.47 -2.51
N ARG A 196 -1.36 9.41 -1.66
CA ARG A 196 -1.18 10.81 -2.04
C ARG A 196 -0.06 10.98 -3.06
N ASP A 197 1.12 10.40 -2.82
CA ASP A 197 2.28 10.59 -3.69
C ASP A 197 2.14 9.87 -5.05
N GLU A 198 1.56 8.67 -5.07
CA GLU A 198 1.55 7.80 -6.26
C GLU A 198 0.22 7.88 -7.05
N CYS A 199 -0.83 8.50 -6.47
CA CYS A 199 -2.13 8.67 -7.13
C CYS A 199 -2.61 10.12 -7.13
N LEU A 200 -2.93 10.69 -5.95
CA LEU A 200 -3.59 12.00 -5.89
C LEU A 200 -2.73 13.12 -6.50
N ASN A 201 -1.44 13.17 -6.19
CA ASN A 201 -0.52 14.18 -6.70
C ASN A 201 -0.11 13.99 -8.17
N GLU A 202 -0.35 12.80 -8.74
CA GLU A 202 -0.03 12.52 -10.15
C GLU A 202 -1.21 12.82 -11.09
N HIS A 203 -2.41 13.10 -10.53
CA HIS A 203 -3.63 13.32 -11.32
C HIS A 203 -4.32 14.63 -10.93
N ARG A 204 -4.93 15.27 -11.92
CA ARG A 204 -5.84 16.39 -11.73
C ARG A 204 -7.24 15.94 -12.07
N PHE A 205 -8.08 15.73 -11.07
CA PHE A 205 -9.44 15.22 -11.24
C PHE A 205 -10.39 16.30 -11.73
N THR A 206 -11.07 16.07 -12.85
CA THR A 206 -12.07 16.98 -13.41
C THR A 206 -13.48 16.66 -12.92
N SER A 207 -13.73 15.40 -12.53
CA SER A 207 -15.03 14.95 -12.03
C SER A 207 -14.88 13.88 -10.95
N LEU A 208 -15.93 13.69 -10.14
CA LEU A 208 -15.99 12.63 -9.13
C LEU A 208 -15.91 11.23 -9.77
N THR A 209 -16.54 11.05 -10.95
CA THR A 209 -16.49 9.78 -11.69
C THR A 209 -15.08 9.44 -12.13
N GLN A 210 -14.35 10.41 -12.69
CA GLN A 210 -12.95 10.21 -13.05
C GLN A 210 -12.08 9.91 -11.82
N ALA A 211 -12.28 10.64 -10.72
CA ALA A 211 -11.54 10.40 -9.48
C ALA A 211 -11.75 8.96 -8.97
N ARG A 212 -13.00 8.49 -8.96
CA ARG A 212 -13.35 7.11 -8.56
C ARG A 212 -12.69 6.07 -9.45
N GLN A 213 -12.68 6.28 -10.78
CA GLN A 213 -12.07 5.36 -11.73
C GLN A 213 -10.55 5.26 -11.51
N VAL A 214 -9.84 6.39 -11.52
CA VAL A 214 -8.38 6.44 -11.37
C VAL A 214 -7.94 5.87 -10.02
N ILE A 215 -8.68 6.17 -8.95
CA ILE A 215 -8.37 5.66 -7.60
C ILE A 215 -8.63 4.16 -7.52
N ALA A 216 -9.67 3.64 -8.17
CA ALA A 216 -9.93 2.20 -8.23
C ALA A 216 -8.82 1.45 -9.01
N GLU A 217 -8.34 2.02 -10.11
CA GLU A 217 -7.21 1.48 -10.88
C GLU A 217 -5.92 1.48 -10.03
N TRP A 218 -5.64 2.58 -9.33
CA TRP A 218 -4.49 2.65 -8.43
C TRP A 218 -4.59 1.63 -7.28
N ARG A 219 -5.78 1.45 -6.68
CA ARG A 219 -6.00 0.45 -5.62
C ARG A 219 -5.73 -0.96 -6.13
N ARG A 220 -6.18 -1.30 -7.34
CA ARG A 220 -5.90 -2.61 -7.96
C ARG A 220 -4.40 -2.79 -8.16
N ASP A 221 -3.73 -1.80 -8.76
CA ASP A 221 -2.29 -1.80 -8.94
C ASP A 221 -1.52 -1.94 -7.62
N TYR A 222 -1.94 -1.20 -6.59
CA TYR A 222 -1.36 -1.28 -5.25
C TYR A 222 -1.43 -2.69 -4.66
N ASN A 223 -2.54 -3.39 -4.83
CA ASN A 223 -2.74 -4.72 -4.31
C ASN A 223 -2.08 -5.82 -5.17
N GLU A 224 -2.16 -5.72 -6.49
CA GLU A 224 -1.86 -6.83 -7.40
C GLU A 224 -0.47 -6.72 -8.05
N VAL A 225 0.07 -5.51 -8.20
CA VAL A 225 1.31 -5.28 -8.97
C VAL A 225 2.42 -4.66 -8.13
N ARG A 226 2.08 -3.74 -7.24
CA ARG A 226 3.06 -2.94 -6.51
C ARG A 226 3.83 -3.76 -5.47
N PRO A 227 5.18 -3.90 -5.57
CA PRO A 227 5.97 -4.62 -4.57
C PRO A 227 6.03 -3.89 -3.22
N HIS A 228 5.89 -4.62 -2.13
CA HIS A 228 5.96 -4.13 -0.76
C HIS A 228 7.09 -4.77 0.02
N SER A 229 7.92 -3.95 0.66
CA SER A 229 9.02 -4.46 1.49
C SER A 229 8.52 -5.26 2.71
N SER A 230 7.40 -4.88 3.28
CA SER A 230 6.75 -5.60 4.39
C SER A 230 6.14 -6.95 3.99
N CYS A 231 5.84 -7.14 2.71
CA CYS A 231 5.32 -8.39 2.13
C CYS A 231 6.42 -9.23 1.46
N GLY A 232 7.68 -9.10 1.85
CA GLY A 232 8.77 -9.83 1.19
C GLY A 232 9.06 -9.39 -0.24
N ARG A 233 8.75 -8.14 -0.60
CA ARG A 233 8.92 -7.52 -1.94
C ARG A 233 8.00 -8.08 -3.02
N ILE A 234 6.89 -8.67 -2.62
CA ILE A 234 5.80 -9.08 -3.52
C ILE A 234 4.57 -8.18 -3.29
N PRO A 235 3.60 -8.18 -4.21
CA PRO A 235 2.34 -7.47 -4.03
C PRO A 235 1.53 -7.99 -2.82
N PRO A 236 0.75 -7.12 -2.15
CA PRO A 236 -0.07 -7.51 -1.00
C PRO A 236 -1.03 -8.67 -1.28
N ALA A 237 -1.70 -8.68 -2.44
CA ALA A 237 -2.62 -9.76 -2.83
C ALA A 237 -1.91 -11.10 -2.97
N GLN A 238 -0.69 -11.11 -3.53
CA GLN A 238 0.12 -12.32 -3.62
C GLN A 238 0.56 -12.80 -2.23
N PHE A 239 0.99 -11.88 -1.35
CA PHE A 239 1.32 -12.20 0.04
C PHE A 239 0.14 -12.83 0.77
N ALA A 240 -1.07 -12.25 0.63
CA ALA A 240 -2.29 -12.77 1.22
C ALA A 240 -2.67 -14.15 0.67
N ALA A 241 -2.51 -14.38 -0.64
CA ALA A 241 -2.74 -15.67 -1.28
C ALA A 241 -1.77 -16.75 -0.78
N ASN A 242 -0.48 -16.43 -0.69
CA ASN A 242 0.54 -17.34 -0.16
C ASN A 242 0.24 -17.74 1.29
N HIS A 243 -0.18 -16.79 2.13
CA HIS A 243 -0.55 -17.06 3.51
C HIS A 243 -1.77 -17.99 3.61
N ARG A 244 -2.83 -17.78 2.79
CA ARG A 244 -4.00 -18.66 2.73
C ARG A 244 -3.62 -20.08 2.31
N ALA A 245 -2.75 -20.23 1.31
CA ALA A 245 -2.27 -21.53 0.85
C ALA A 245 -1.49 -22.28 1.95
N GLN A 246 -0.62 -21.57 2.68
CA GLN A 246 0.12 -22.17 3.80
C GLN A 246 -0.80 -22.63 4.94
N GLN A 247 -1.84 -21.86 5.27
CA GLN A 247 -2.82 -22.27 6.28
C GLN A 247 -3.61 -23.51 5.86
N ALA A 248 -4.04 -23.59 4.59
CA ALA A 248 -4.74 -24.75 4.07
C ALA A 248 -3.88 -26.02 4.15
N THR A 249 -2.60 -25.92 3.81
CA THR A 249 -1.65 -27.05 3.89
C THR A 249 -1.45 -27.51 5.34
N ASN A 250 -1.30 -26.58 6.29
CA ASN A 250 -1.14 -26.91 7.70
C ASN A 250 -2.39 -27.54 8.33
N THR A 251 -3.58 -27.21 7.82
CA THR A 251 -4.84 -27.80 8.31
C THR A 251 -5.01 -29.24 7.83
N VAL A 252 -4.54 -29.56 6.63
CA VAL A 252 -4.60 -30.93 6.06
C VAL A 252 -3.63 -31.87 6.78
N THR A 253 -2.48 -31.40 7.24
CA THR A 253 -1.47 -32.20 7.95
C THR A 253 -1.84 -32.49 9.42
N PHE A 254 -2.86 -31.85 9.97
CA PHE A 254 -3.24 -31.99 11.38
C PHE A 254 -4.59 -32.71 11.58
N ASN A 255 -4.92 -33.69 10.73
CA ASN A 255 -6.07 -34.56 10.99
C ASN A 255 -5.58 -35.98 11.38
N PRO A 256 -5.32 -36.26 12.69
CA PRO A 256 -4.83 -37.55 13.18
C PRO A 256 -5.97 -38.60 13.33
N GLY A 257 -7.13 -38.36 12.74
CA GLY A 257 -8.35 -39.16 12.96
C GLY A 257 -8.78 -40.15 11.87
N LEU A 258 -7.92 -40.50 10.91
CA LEU A 258 -8.29 -41.46 9.83
C LEU A 258 -7.63 -42.84 9.92
N TYR A 259 -7.07 -43.20 11.08
CA TYR A 259 -6.61 -44.55 11.37
C TYR A 259 -7.12 -44.99 12.75
N GLN A 260 -8.38 -45.32 12.84
CA GLN A 260 -8.92 -46.31 13.77
C GLN A 260 -9.99 -47.14 13.08
#